data_180f7b2c3df2a5a30a0f35a4d5294bc5
#
_entry.id   180f7b2c3df2a5a30a0f35a4d5294bc5
#
_cell.length_a   1.000
_cell.length_b   1.000
_cell.length_c   1.000
_cell.angle_alpha   90.00
_cell.angle_beta   90.00
_cell.angle_gamma   90.00
#
_symmetry.space_group_name_H-M   'P 1'
#
loop_
_entity.id
_entity.type
_entity.pdbx_description
1 polymer ?
#
loop_
_entity_poly.entity_id
_entity_poly.type
_entity_poly.pdbx_seq_one_letter_code
_entity_poly.pdbx_strand_id
1 'polypeptide(L)'
;MNAVFVDTHYWIASINPHDQWYQRTLEVEAQLTGANLVTTEEVLVETLNFFSSFGPQVRLRVAQVVRRLFEGAEVEVIPQTENSFLKGLEFYEERIDKGYSLTDCISMNTMRERGLIDVLTSDHHFTQEGFNVLL
;
A
#
# COMPACT_ATOMS: atom_id res chain seq x y z
N MET A 1 -9.48 -8.94 15.60
CA MET A 1 -9.61 -8.40 14.24
C MET A 1 -8.26 -8.51 13.54
N ASN A 2 -8.27 -9.05 12.36
CA ASN A 2 -7.03 -9.22 11.60
C ASN A 2 -6.52 -7.88 11.08
N ALA A 3 -5.21 -7.79 10.97
CA ALA A 3 -4.59 -6.65 10.31
C ALA A 3 -4.62 -6.83 8.80
N VAL A 4 -4.71 -5.73 8.07
CA VAL A 4 -4.77 -5.70 6.62
C VAL A 4 -3.67 -4.76 6.12
N PHE A 5 -2.88 -5.21 5.16
CA PHE A 5 -1.87 -4.38 4.53
C PHE A 5 -2.52 -3.49 3.46
N VAL A 6 -2.09 -2.25 3.37
CA VAL A 6 -2.63 -1.29 2.39
C VAL A 6 -1.54 -0.93 1.40
N ASP A 7 -1.78 -1.28 0.14
CA ASP A 7 -0.86 -1.02 -0.97
C ASP A 7 -1.19 0.31 -1.66
N THR A 8 -0.29 0.77 -2.49
CA THR A 8 -0.39 2.01 -3.27
C THR A 8 -1.69 2.11 -4.06
N HIS A 9 -2.10 1.03 -4.72
CA HIS A 9 -3.32 1.02 -5.54
C HIS A 9 -4.56 1.44 -4.74
N TYR A 10 -4.66 1.01 -3.48
CA TYR A 10 -5.78 1.40 -2.63
C TYR A 10 -5.73 2.91 -2.32
N TRP A 11 -4.56 3.42 -1.91
CA TRP A 11 -4.43 4.83 -1.58
C TRP A 11 -4.78 5.70 -2.78
N ILE A 12 -4.24 5.37 -3.96
CA ILE A 12 -4.52 6.10 -5.20
C ILE A 12 -6.03 6.09 -5.48
N ALA A 13 -6.65 4.92 -5.45
CA ALA A 13 -8.08 4.78 -5.75
C ALA A 13 -8.95 5.50 -4.73
N SER A 14 -8.59 5.44 -3.44
CA SER A 14 -9.38 6.09 -2.39
C SER A 14 -9.26 7.61 -2.41
N ILE A 15 -8.12 8.14 -2.86
CA ILE A 15 -7.88 9.59 -2.93
C ILE A 15 -8.45 10.20 -4.21
N ASN A 16 -8.43 9.47 -5.32
CA ASN A 16 -8.83 9.96 -6.64
C ASN A 16 -10.24 9.49 -7.01
N PRO A 17 -11.27 10.37 -6.94
CA PRO A 17 -12.64 9.98 -7.29
C PRO A 17 -12.82 9.56 -8.74
N HIS A 18 -11.88 9.87 -9.61
CA HIS A 18 -11.90 9.48 -11.03
C HIS A 18 -11.26 8.12 -11.29
N ASP A 19 -10.67 7.50 -10.27
CA ASP A 19 -10.08 6.17 -10.40
C ASP A 19 -11.18 5.11 -10.58
N GLN A 20 -10.92 4.13 -11.46
CA GLN A 20 -11.90 3.07 -11.75
C GLN A 20 -12.26 2.24 -10.51
N TRP A 21 -11.39 2.21 -9.50
CA TRP A 21 -11.59 1.43 -8.28
C TRP A 21 -12.16 2.25 -7.12
N TYR A 22 -12.43 3.55 -7.34
CA TYR A 22 -12.86 4.45 -6.26
C TYR A 22 -14.09 3.92 -5.51
N GLN A 23 -15.13 3.53 -6.25
CA GLN A 23 -16.37 3.03 -5.63
C GLN A 23 -16.10 1.74 -4.84
N ARG A 24 -15.24 0.88 -5.37
CA ARG A 24 -14.90 -0.36 -4.69
C ARG A 24 -14.15 -0.10 -3.38
N THR A 25 -13.30 0.94 -3.31
CA THR A 25 -12.64 1.29 -2.05
C THR A 25 -13.64 1.68 -0.97
N LEU A 26 -14.70 2.41 -1.33
CA LEU A 26 -15.74 2.78 -0.37
C LEU A 26 -16.48 1.56 0.18
N GLU A 27 -16.79 0.61 -0.68
CA GLU A 27 -17.47 -0.63 -0.28
C GLU A 27 -16.61 -1.47 0.66
N VAL A 28 -15.34 -1.64 0.31
CA VAL A 28 -14.41 -2.44 1.11
C VAL A 28 -14.13 -1.77 2.43
N GLU A 29 -13.96 -0.45 2.44
CA GLU A 29 -13.74 0.32 3.66
C GLU A 29 -14.89 0.11 4.67
N ALA A 30 -16.12 0.10 4.19
CA ALA A 30 -17.28 -0.16 5.05
C ALA A 30 -17.24 -1.56 5.67
N GLN A 31 -16.71 -2.54 4.93
CA GLN A 31 -16.60 -3.93 5.40
C GLN A 31 -15.46 -4.12 6.41
N LEU A 32 -14.46 -3.24 6.38
CA LEU A 32 -13.25 -3.36 7.20
C LEU A 32 -13.27 -2.44 8.42
N THR A 33 -14.43 -1.95 8.81
CA THR A 33 -14.57 -1.12 10.02
C THR A 33 -13.97 -1.84 11.23
N GLY A 34 -13.04 -1.19 11.91
CA GLY A 34 -12.37 -1.76 13.07
C GLY A 34 -11.14 -2.62 12.75
N ALA A 35 -10.82 -2.86 11.48
CA ALA A 35 -9.60 -3.57 11.12
C ALA A 35 -8.38 -2.69 11.39
N ASN A 36 -7.27 -3.33 11.80
CA ASN A 36 -5.98 -2.65 11.91
C ASN A 36 -5.35 -2.58 10.52
N LEU A 37 -5.01 -1.37 10.09
CA LEU A 37 -4.39 -1.17 8.78
C LEU A 37 -2.88 -0.95 8.94
N VAL A 38 -2.11 -1.53 8.04
CA VAL A 38 -0.65 -1.44 8.04
C VAL A 38 -0.19 -1.04 6.65
N THR A 39 0.72 -0.09 6.57
CA THR A 39 1.35 0.29 5.30
C THR A 39 2.83 0.59 5.55
N THR A 40 3.57 0.95 4.51
CA THR A 40 4.99 1.30 4.61
C THR A 40 5.25 2.70 4.10
N GLU A 41 6.38 3.28 4.50
CA GLU A 41 6.82 4.55 3.94
C GLU A 41 7.03 4.45 2.43
N GLU A 42 7.53 3.32 1.94
CA GLU A 42 7.74 3.12 0.50
C GLU A 42 6.43 3.21 -0.28
N VAL A 43 5.35 2.63 0.24
CA VAL A 43 4.02 2.75 -0.35
C VAL A 43 3.57 4.21 -0.40
N LEU A 44 3.83 4.96 0.66
CA LEU A 44 3.45 6.38 0.72
C LEU A 44 4.29 7.23 -0.24
N VAL A 45 5.58 6.91 -0.39
CA VAL A 45 6.44 7.56 -1.39
C VAL A 45 5.87 7.31 -2.80
N GLU A 46 5.53 6.09 -3.12
CA GLU A 46 4.98 5.73 -4.42
C GLU A 46 3.64 6.46 -4.68
N THR A 47 2.80 6.55 -3.65
CA THR A 47 1.53 7.27 -3.73
C THR A 47 1.75 8.76 -4.02
N LEU A 48 2.64 9.40 -3.28
CA LEU A 48 2.98 10.82 -3.50
C LEU A 48 3.58 11.05 -4.88
N ASN A 49 4.44 10.14 -5.34
CA ASN A 49 5.05 10.22 -6.66
C ASN A 49 4.00 10.13 -7.77
N PHE A 50 3.00 9.26 -7.60
CA PHE A 50 1.91 9.13 -8.57
C PHE A 50 1.18 10.46 -8.77
N PHE A 51 0.88 11.17 -7.68
CA PHE A 51 0.14 12.43 -7.74
C PHE A 51 1.01 13.66 -7.97
N SER A 52 2.32 13.49 -8.13
CA SER A 52 3.26 14.62 -8.18
C SER A 52 2.98 15.62 -9.31
N SER A 53 2.42 15.16 -10.41
CA SER A 53 2.12 16.00 -11.59
C SER A 53 0.66 16.40 -11.72
N PHE A 54 -0.16 16.19 -10.70
CA PHE A 54 -1.59 16.48 -10.72
C PHE A 54 -1.91 17.96 -10.38
N GLY A 55 -0.90 18.79 -10.25
CA GLY A 55 -1.06 20.20 -9.92
C GLY A 55 -0.96 20.48 -8.41
N PRO A 56 -0.77 21.77 -8.04
CA PRO A 56 -0.44 22.13 -6.66
C PRO A 56 -1.53 21.79 -5.64
N GLN A 57 -2.80 21.90 -6.03
CA GLN A 57 -3.90 21.63 -5.11
C GLN A 57 -3.99 20.14 -4.75
N VAL A 58 -3.86 19.26 -5.75
CA VAL A 58 -3.88 17.82 -5.53
C VAL A 58 -2.65 17.39 -4.73
N ARG A 59 -1.48 17.91 -5.08
CA ARG A 59 -0.23 17.64 -4.34
C ARG A 59 -0.39 17.94 -2.86
N LEU A 60 -0.93 19.10 -2.52
CA LEU A 60 -1.12 19.50 -1.12
C LEU A 60 -2.14 18.62 -0.41
N ARG A 61 -3.22 18.27 -1.09
CA ARG A 61 -4.23 17.38 -0.50
C ARG A 61 -3.68 16.00 -0.19
N VAL A 62 -2.91 15.43 -1.12
CA VAL A 62 -2.29 14.12 -0.91
C VAL A 62 -1.27 14.18 0.23
N ALA A 63 -0.46 15.25 0.28
CA ALA A 63 0.48 15.45 1.37
C ALA A 63 -0.22 15.51 2.74
N GLN A 64 -1.38 16.18 2.80
CA GLN A 64 -2.17 16.24 4.03
C GLN A 64 -2.70 14.86 4.44
N VAL A 65 -3.15 14.06 3.48
CA VAL A 65 -3.59 12.69 3.76
C VAL A 65 -2.44 11.89 4.38
N VAL A 66 -1.26 11.96 3.79
CA VAL A 66 -0.08 11.25 4.29
C VAL A 66 0.28 11.71 5.71
N ARG A 67 0.26 13.02 5.97
CA ARG A 67 0.53 13.53 7.33
C ARG A 67 -0.44 12.98 8.36
N ARG A 68 -1.72 12.89 8.00
CA ARG A 68 -2.74 12.34 8.91
C ARG A 68 -2.51 10.87 9.22
N LEU A 69 -1.97 10.11 8.27
CA LEU A 69 -1.65 8.71 8.52
C LEU A 69 -0.58 8.57 9.60
N PHE A 70 0.41 9.46 9.62
CA PHE A 70 1.44 9.46 10.67
C PHE A 70 0.93 9.95 12.01
N GLU A 71 0.00 10.89 12.01
CA GLU A 71 -0.52 11.51 13.23
C GLU A 71 -1.58 10.64 13.92
N GLY A 72 -2.33 9.85 13.13
CA GLY A 72 -3.41 9.03 13.65
C GLY A 72 -2.93 7.67 14.16
N ALA A 73 -3.82 6.98 14.87
CA ALA A 73 -3.56 5.64 15.39
C ALA A 73 -4.21 4.53 14.57
N GLU A 74 -4.95 4.89 13.52
CA GLU A 74 -5.75 3.94 12.75
C GLU A 74 -4.92 3.11 11.75
N VAL A 75 -3.81 3.69 11.28
CA VAL A 75 -2.93 3.06 10.32
C VAL A 75 -1.51 3.06 10.89
N GLU A 76 -0.91 1.89 10.96
CA GLU A 76 0.50 1.79 11.31
C GLU A 76 1.34 2.01 10.06
N VAL A 77 2.22 3.00 10.09
CA VAL A 77 3.17 3.27 9.00
C VAL A 77 4.53 2.73 9.41
N ILE A 78 4.99 1.70 8.71
CA ILE A 78 6.27 1.07 9.00
C ILE A 78 7.37 1.87 8.33
N PRO A 79 8.37 2.35 9.07
CA PRO A 79 9.45 3.15 8.49
C PRO A 79 10.37 2.32 7.60
N GLN A 80 10.90 2.98 6.57
CA GLN A 80 11.91 2.40 5.71
C GLN A 80 13.22 2.25 6.49
N THR A 81 13.88 1.11 6.32
CA THR A 81 15.20 0.85 6.89
C THR A 81 16.13 0.30 5.82
N GLU A 82 17.43 0.40 6.04
CA GLU A 82 18.40 -0.23 5.15
C GLU A 82 18.12 -1.74 5.05
N ASN A 83 17.81 -2.36 6.18
CA ASN A 83 17.52 -3.80 6.23
C ASN A 83 16.28 -4.15 5.38
N SER A 84 15.19 -3.39 5.48
CA SER A 84 13.99 -3.65 4.68
C SER A 84 14.25 -3.44 3.20
N PHE A 85 15.05 -2.44 2.85
CA PHE A 85 15.47 -2.18 1.48
C PHE A 85 16.28 -3.36 0.91
N LEU A 86 17.30 -3.81 1.64
CA LEU A 86 18.18 -4.88 1.16
C LEU A 86 17.45 -6.22 1.05
N LYS A 87 16.55 -6.53 1.99
CA LYS A 87 15.72 -7.73 1.88
C LYS A 87 14.75 -7.64 0.70
N GLY A 88 14.22 -6.46 0.43
CA GLY A 88 13.38 -6.22 -0.74
C GLY A 88 14.16 -6.43 -2.03
N LEU A 89 15.38 -5.92 -2.09
CA LEU A 89 16.27 -6.08 -3.23
C LEU A 89 16.58 -7.57 -3.48
N GLU A 90 16.84 -8.33 -2.43
CA GLU A 90 17.09 -9.77 -2.52
C GLU A 90 15.87 -10.48 -3.13
N PHE A 91 14.67 -10.18 -2.67
CA PHE A 91 13.45 -10.77 -3.21
C PHE A 91 13.20 -10.33 -4.65
N TYR A 92 13.49 -9.09 -4.98
CA TYR A 92 13.43 -8.57 -6.34
C TYR A 92 14.32 -9.39 -7.27
N GLU A 93 15.52 -9.73 -6.84
CA GLU A 93 16.46 -10.58 -7.59
C GLU A 93 15.96 -12.01 -7.73
N GLU A 94 15.28 -12.54 -6.71
CA GLU A 94 14.72 -13.90 -6.75
C GLU A 94 13.53 -14.04 -7.69
N ARG A 95 12.86 -12.94 -8.04
CA ARG A 95 11.64 -12.93 -8.87
C ARG A 95 11.84 -12.14 -10.15
N ILE A 96 12.95 -12.36 -10.84
CA ILE A 96 13.32 -11.58 -12.02
C ILE A 96 12.32 -11.68 -13.18
N ASP A 97 11.50 -12.71 -13.21
CA ASP A 97 10.52 -12.97 -14.27
C ASP A 97 9.10 -12.50 -13.92
N LYS A 98 8.88 -11.97 -12.72
CA LYS A 98 7.51 -11.65 -12.24
C LYS A 98 7.08 -10.22 -12.50
N GLY A 99 8.01 -9.30 -12.71
CA GLY A 99 7.69 -7.90 -12.93
C GLY A 99 7.28 -7.14 -11.67
N TYR A 100 7.53 -7.68 -10.49
CA TYR A 100 7.25 -6.98 -9.23
C TYR A 100 8.13 -5.75 -9.11
N SER A 101 7.57 -4.62 -8.66
CA SER A 101 8.39 -3.47 -8.32
C SER A 101 9.14 -3.75 -7.00
N LEU A 102 10.15 -2.93 -6.71
CA LEU A 102 10.83 -3.03 -5.43
C LEU A 102 9.88 -2.73 -4.27
N THR A 103 8.97 -1.77 -4.45
CA THR A 103 7.93 -1.48 -3.47
C THR A 103 7.06 -2.71 -3.21
N ASP A 104 6.65 -3.42 -4.26
CA ASP A 104 5.91 -4.69 -4.11
C ASP A 104 6.69 -5.69 -3.28
N CYS A 105 7.97 -5.86 -3.58
CA CYS A 105 8.82 -6.81 -2.86
C CYS A 105 8.95 -6.48 -1.39
N ILE A 106 9.13 -5.19 -1.07
CA ILE A 106 9.21 -4.74 0.33
C ILE A 106 7.86 -4.94 1.03
N SER A 107 6.76 -4.65 0.35
CA SER A 107 5.41 -4.86 0.90
C SER A 107 5.16 -6.33 1.20
N MET A 108 5.48 -7.22 0.27
CA MET A 108 5.29 -8.67 0.44
C MET A 108 6.14 -9.22 1.58
N ASN A 109 7.41 -8.79 1.70
CA ASN A 109 8.27 -9.17 2.81
C ASN A 109 7.69 -8.70 4.15
N THR A 110 7.21 -7.46 4.18
CA THR A 110 6.59 -6.89 5.37
C THR A 110 5.35 -7.69 5.78
N MET A 111 4.52 -8.05 4.83
CA MET A 111 3.33 -8.87 5.10
C MET A 111 3.72 -10.23 5.70
N ARG A 112 4.72 -10.89 5.12
CA ARG A 112 5.19 -12.19 5.62
C ARG A 112 5.75 -12.09 7.02
N GLU A 113 6.56 -11.08 7.30
CA GLU A 113 7.15 -10.85 8.62
C GLU A 113 6.09 -10.60 9.68
N ARG A 114 4.98 -9.95 9.30
CA ARG A 114 3.88 -9.62 10.19
C ARG A 114 2.78 -10.70 10.21
N GLY A 115 2.90 -11.74 9.40
CA GLY A 115 1.87 -12.78 9.30
C GLY A 115 0.57 -12.27 8.68
N LEU A 116 0.65 -11.27 7.80
CA LEU A 116 -0.51 -10.71 7.12
C LEU A 116 -0.76 -11.45 5.81
N ILE A 117 -2.03 -11.73 5.52
CA ILE A 117 -2.46 -12.40 4.30
C ILE A 117 -3.32 -11.49 3.44
N ASP A 118 -4.11 -10.63 4.06
CA ASP A 118 -5.06 -9.75 3.39
C ASP A 118 -4.40 -8.44 2.98
N VAL A 119 -4.62 -8.03 1.73
CA VAL A 119 -4.05 -6.79 1.20
C VAL A 119 -5.09 -6.01 0.42
N LEU A 120 -5.18 -4.71 0.70
CA LEU A 120 -6.01 -3.76 -0.03
C LEU A 120 -5.23 -3.30 -1.26
N THR A 121 -5.47 -3.96 -2.37
CA THR A 121 -4.88 -3.65 -3.67
C THR A 121 -5.72 -4.28 -4.77
N SER A 122 -5.59 -3.80 -5.98
CA SER A 122 -6.11 -4.43 -7.19
C SER A 122 -5.01 -5.12 -8.00
N ASP A 123 -3.78 -5.15 -7.48
CA ASP A 123 -2.62 -5.69 -8.18
C ASP A 123 -2.55 -7.22 -8.05
N HIS A 124 -2.62 -7.91 -9.18
CA HIS A 124 -2.56 -9.37 -9.24
C HIS A 124 -1.21 -9.95 -8.83
N HIS A 125 -0.15 -9.15 -8.77
CA HIS A 125 1.16 -9.62 -8.31
C HIS A 125 1.06 -10.24 -6.91
N PHE A 126 0.24 -9.64 -6.04
CA PHE A 126 0.05 -10.16 -4.68
C PHE A 126 -0.61 -11.54 -4.69
N THR A 127 -1.55 -11.78 -5.59
CA THR A 127 -2.19 -13.10 -5.73
C THR A 127 -1.17 -14.17 -6.11
N GLN A 128 -0.22 -13.83 -6.95
CA GLN A 128 0.82 -14.77 -7.39
C GLN A 128 1.69 -15.27 -6.24
N GLU A 129 1.82 -14.46 -5.18
CA GLU A 129 2.61 -14.84 -4.01
C GLU A 129 1.77 -15.38 -2.85
N GLY A 130 0.49 -15.66 -3.10
CA GLY A 130 -0.37 -16.32 -2.14
C GLY A 130 -1.14 -15.37 -1.22
N PHE A 131 -1.10 -14.07 -1.46
CA PHE A 131 -1.84 -13.09 -0.66
C PHE A 131 -3.28 -12.97 -1.15
N ASN A 132 -4.18 -12.57 -0.25
CA ASN A 132 -5.58 -12.39 -0.55
C ASN A 132 -5.87 -10.92 -0.90
N VAL A 133 -6.17 -10.66 -2.15
CA VAL A 133 -6.43 -9.32 -2.69
C VAL A 133 -7.89 -8.94 -2.42
N LEU A 134 -8.12 -7.79 -1.79
CA LEU A 134 -9.46 -7.38 -1.32
C LEU A 134 -10.18 -6.38 -2.24
N LEU A 135 -9.57 -5.84 -3.29
CA LEU A 135 -10.26 -4.95 -4.23
C LEU A 135 -10.82 -5.64 -5.48
#